data_7467c334f66769675993985cecbf7392
#
_entry.id   7467c334f66769675993985cecbf7392
#
_cell.length_a   1.000
_cell.length_b   1.000
_cell.length_c   1.000
_cell.angle_alpha   90.00
_cell.angle_beta   90.00
_cell.angle_gamma   90.00
#
_symmetry.space_group_name_H-M   'P 1'
#
loop_
_entity.id
_entity.type
_entity.pdbx_description
1 polymer ?
#
loop_
_entity_poly.entity_id
_entity_poly.type
_entity_poly.pdbx_seq_one_letter_code
_entity_poly.pdbx_strand_id
1 'polypeptide(L)'
;MVVSVGIDVSKDKHDCFILSSEGEVLVDGFTIPNTMDGFNCLLQRIQDCTTPQDKIKVGLEATGHYSYNLLGFLLDNGLPTYVLNPLRTNLYRKSLSLRKTKTDRVDARTIASMLLSDAGLKPYTDTAYHNEELKSLTRYRFDKVKERAKLKSSIARLVCILFPELEKLVPSLHIASVYALLEEFPGAKQVANTHLTRLKALLETASNGHYKRDMALEIRNAAKNSIGSQIPAKSLELQHTIRLIRELDREIDEIEEQIQSIMDELHSPITTIPGLGFRMAAMILAEVGDFTRFDSPDKLLAYAGMSPSTYQSGQLKNCYPHMEKRGSRYLRYALYNATKYVCHWDPAFADYLAKKRAEGKHYNVALSHAAKKLVRLIFAMEKSRQPYCSAA
;
A
#
# COMPACT_ATOMS: atom_id res chain seq x y z
N MET A 1 -12.87 14.71 -35.12
CA MET A 1 -12.25 15.66 -34.18
C MET A 1 -11.86 14.91 -32.90
N VAL A 2 -10.93 15.41 -32.07
CA VAL A 2 -10.74 14.89 -30.71
C VAL A 2 -11.36 15.87 -29.74
N VAL A 3 -12.28 15.38 -28.90
CA VAL A 3 -12.93 16.17 -27.86
C VAL A 3 -12.34 15.77 -26.50
N SER A 4 -11.87 16.75 -25.75
CA SER A 4 -11.23 16.57 -24.46
C SER A 4 -12.08 17.17 -23.36
N VAL A 5 -12.42 16.34 -22.36
CA VAL A 5 -13.19 16.73 -21.20
C VAL A 5 -12.26 16.68 -19.98
N GLY A 6 -12.05 17.82 -19.36
CA GLY A 6 -11.28 17.91 -18.12
C GLY A 6 -12.20 18.09 -16.93
N ILE A 7 -11.96 17.31 -15.87
CA ILE A 7 -12.78 17.31 -14.66
C ILE A 7 -11.89 17.50 -13.44
N ASP A 8 -12.10 18.59 -12.72
CA ASP A 8 -11.54 18.78 -11.39
C ASP A 8 -12.51 18.23 -10.35
N VAL A 9 -12.05 17.24 -9.61
CA VAL A 9 -12.89 16.42 -8.73
C VAL A 9 -12.82 16.95 -7.31
N SER A 10 -13.99 17.20 -6.70
CA SER A 10 -14.12 17.57 -5.30
C SER A 10 -15.23 16.75 -4.61
N LYS A 11 -15.42 16.96 -3.31
CA LYS A 11 -16.33 16.16 -2.48
C LYS A 11 -17.79 16.27 -2.93
N ASP A 12 -18.29 17.49 -3.11
CA ASP A 12 -19.72 17.76 -3.26
C ASP A 12 -20.09 18.13 -4.70
N LYS A 13 -19.09 18.54 -5.51
CA LYS A 13 -19.26 19.01 -6.88
C LYS A 13 -18.02 18.70 -7.71
N HIS A 14 -18.19 18.70 -9.02
CA HIS A 14 -17.07 18.59 -9.96
C HIS A 14 -17.12 19.77 -10.94
N ASP A 15 -15.96 20.38 -11.20
CA ASP A 15 -15.82 21.44 -12.17
C ASP A 15 -15.32 20.85 -13.49
N CYS A 16 -16.02 21.10 -14.58
CA CYS A 16 -15.82 20.47 -15.88
C CYS A 16 -15.52 21.52 -16.96
N PHE A 17 -14.75 21.09 -17.97
CA PHE A 17 -14.40 21.91 -19.12
C PHE A 17 -14.28 21.05 -20.38
N ILE A 18 -14.82 21.48 -21.53
CA ILE A 18 -14.78 20.72 -22.79
C ILE A 18 -14.10 21.55 -23.88
N LEU A 19 -13.08 20.94 -24.50
CA LEU A 19 -12.19 21.58 -25.48
C LEU A 19 -12.02 20.68 -26.70
N SER A 20 -12.01 21.26 -27.91
CA SER A 20 -11.70 20.54 -29.14
C SER A 20 -10.19 20.46 -29.38
N SER A 21 -9.77 19.51 -30.25
CA SER A 21 -8.37 19.42 -30.72
C SER A 21 -7.89 20.63 -31.51
N GLU A 22 -8.80 21.47 -31.95
CA GLU A 22 -8.50 22.72 -32.70
C GLU A 22 -8.31 23.91 -31.75
N GLY A 23 -8.48 23.70 -30.45
CA GLY A 23 -8.35 24.72 -29.41
C GLY A 23 -9.64 25.50 -29.15
N GLU A 24 -10.75 25.12 -29.81
CA GLU A 24 -12.06 25.72 -29.57
C GLU A 24 -12.66 25.26 -28.25
N VAL A 25 -13.22 26.19 -27.48
CA VAL A 25 -13.94 25.91 -26.25
C VAL A 25 -15.36 25.51 -26.61
N LEU A 26 -15.65 24.19 -26.53
CA LEU A 26 -16.99 23.68 -26.87
C LEU A 26 -17.98 23.95 -25.73
N VAL A 27 -17.55 23.72 -24.47
CA VAL A 27 -18.31 24.11 -23.28
C VAL A 27 -17.35 24.74 -22.28
N ASP A 28 -17.58 25.99 -21.97
CA ASP A 28 -16.82 26.71 -20.98
C ASP A 28 -17.13 26.17 -19.56
N GLY A 29 -16.26 26.45 -18.58
CA GLY A 29 -16.34 25.91 -17.24
C GLY A 29 -17.74 25.83 -16.66
N PHE A 30 -18.19 24.65 -16.32
CA PHE A 30 -19.46 24.37 -15.68
C PHE A 30 -19.27 23.41 -14.51
N THR A 31 -20.19 23.46 -13.58
CA THR A 31 -20.13 22.65 -12.36
C THR A 31 -21.29 21.67 -12.34
N ILE A 32 -21.03 20.42 -11.94
CA ILE A 32 -22.04 19.41 -11.69
C ILE A 32 -21.99 18.98 -10.23
N PRO A 33 -23.11 18.64 -9.57
CA PRO A 33 -23.11 18.03 -8.27
C PRO A 33 -22.57 16.60 -8.32
N ASN A 34 -22.00 16.12 -7.22
CA ASN A 34 -21.54 14.72 -7.09
C ASN A 34 -22.74 13.80 -6.80
N THR A 35 -23.64 13.69 -7.78
CA THR A 35 -24.87 12.89 -7.76
C THR A 35 -25.07 12.24 -9.12
N MET A 36 -25.96 11.24 -9.20
CA MET A 36 -26.32 10.59 -10.46
C MET A 36 -26.88 11.59 -11.50
N ASP A 37 -27.72 12.54 -11.07
CA ASP A 37 -28.25 13.58 -11.95
C ASP A 37 -27.13 14.48 -12.50
N GLY A 38 -26.13 14.81 -11.66
CA GLY A 38 -24.97 15.57 -12.09
C GLY A 38 -24.13 14.79 -13.11
N PHE A 39 -23.93 13.51 -12.90
CA PHE A 39 -23.19 12.65 -13.83
C PHE A 39 -23.92 12.48 -15.16
N ASN A 40 -25.25 12.32 -15.14
CA ASN A 40 -26.08 12.29 -16.35
C ASN A 40 -26.05 13.62 -17.09
N CYS A 41 -26.04 14.75 -16.37
CA CYS A 41 -25.88 16.08 -16.97
C CYS A 41 -24.52 16.22 -17.67
N LEU A 42 -23.44 15.71 -17.08
CA LEU A 42 -22.12 15.68 -17.73
C LEU A 42 -22.16 14.85 -19.02
N LEU A 43 -22.71 13.65 -18.95
CA LEU A 43 -22.84 12.75 -20.12
C LEU A 43 -23.61 13.41 -21.24
N GLN A 44 -24.77 14.04 -20.94
CA GLN A 44 -25.57 14.75 -21.92
C GLN A 44 -24.80 15.89 -22.57
N ARG A 45 -24.07 16.70 -21.79
CA ARG A 45 -23.26 17.80 -22.34
C ARG A 45 -22.11 17.32 -23.23
N ILE A 46 -21.52 16.16 -22.92
CA ILE A 46 -20.52 15.54 -23.79
C ILE A 46 -21.18 15.10 -25.09
N GLN A 47 -22.35 14.48 -25.04
CA GLN A 47 -23.10 14.04 -26.22
C GLN A 47 -23.56 15.19 -27.11
N ASP A 48 -24.00 16.30 -26.50
CA ASP A 48 -24.47 17.50 -27.23
C ASP A 48 -23.36 18.17 -28.05
N CYS A 49 -22.08 18.02 -27.64
CA CYS A 49 -20.94 18.62 -28.36
C CYS A 49 -20.12 17.61 -29.16
N THR A 50 -20.55 16.34 -29.27
CA THR A 50 -19.80 15.30 -29.99
C THR A 50 -20.67 14.58 -31.00
N THR A 51 -20.02 14.08 -32.06
CA THR A 51 -20.62 13.18 -33.04
C THR A 51 -20.07 11.75 -32.88
N PRO A 52 -20.73 10.72 -33.43
CA PRO A 52 -20.22 9.34 -33.37
C PRO A 52 -18.84 9.13 -33.99
N GLN A 53 -18.36 10.08 -34.79
CA GLN A 53 -17.04 10.03 -35.42
C GLN A 53 -15.93 10.67 -34.59
N ASP A 54 -16.30 11.37 -33.52
CA ASP A 54 -15.35 12.08 -32.66
C ASP A 54 -14.69 11.14 -31.65
N LYS A 55 -13.40 11.36 -31.41
CA LYS A 55 -12.67 10.66 -30.35
C LYS A 55 -12.77 11.44 -29.05
N ILE A 56 -13.44 10.88 -28.07
CA ILE A 56 -13.61 11.49 -26.75
C ILE A 56 -12.45 11.06 -25.84
N LYS A 57 -11.91 11.99 -25.06
CA LYS A 57 -10.97 11.75 -23.98
C LYS A 57 -11.48 12.45 -22.73
N VAL A 58 -11.75 11.72 -21.66
CA VAL A 58 -12.15 12.29 -20.37
C VAL A 58 -11.00 12.18 -19.38
N GLY A 59 -10.58 13.29 -18.79
CA GLY A 59 -9.52 13.33 -17.80
C GLY A 59 -10.00 13.79 -16.46
N LEU A 60 -9.53 13.12 -15.43
CA LEU A 60 -9.74 13.53 -14.04
C LEU A 60 -8.45 13.40 -13.23
N GLU A 61 -8.30 14.23 -12.23
CA GLU A 61 -7.16 14.16 -11.33
C GLU A 61 -7.39 13.10 -10.25
N ALA A 62 -6.34 12.32 -9.94
CA ALA A 62 -6.38 11.31 -8.88
C ALA A 62 -6.40 11.96 -7.48
N THR A 63 -7.47 12.67 -7.14
CA THR A 63 -7.66 13.38 -5.87
C THR A 63 -8.33 12.49 -4.81
N GLY A 64 -7.63 11.44 -4.39
CA GLY A 64 -8.09 10.54 -3.33
C GLY A 64 -9.36 9.76 -3.70
N HIS A 65 -10.29 9.61 -2.74
CA HIS A 65 -11.48 8.76 -2.89
C HIS A 65 -12.66 9.43 -3.61
N TYR A 66 -12.65 10.74 -3.80
CA TYR A 66 -13.76 11.46 -4.43
C TYR A 66 -13.94 11.15 -5.92
N SER A 67 -12.90 10.67 -6.59
CA SER A 67 -12.94 10.36 -8.02
C SER A 67 -13.54 8.98 -8.34
N TYR A 68 -13.66 8.06 -7.37
CA TYR A 68 -14.05 6.67 -7.64
C TYR A 68 -15.43 6.52 -8.29
N ASN A 69 -16.45 7.19 -7.72
CA ASN A 69 -17.83 7.05 -8.21
C ASN A 69 -17.98 7.62 -9.63
N LEU A 70 -17.36 8.79 -9.87
CA LEU A 70 -17.36 9.39 -11.21
C LEU A 70 -16.57 8.54 -12.21
N LEU A 71 -15.41 8.00 -11.81
CA LEU A 71 -14.61 7.13 -12.66
C LEU A 71 -15.42 5.88 -13.08
N GLY A 72 -16.07 5.21 -12.12
CA GLY A 72 -16.94 4.07 -12.40
C GLY A 72 -18.03 4.43 -13.41
N PHE A 73 -18.76 5.52 -13.15
CA PHE A 73 -19.81 5.99 -14.06
C PHE A 73 -19.30 6.26 -15.50
N LEU A 74 -18.13 6.89 -15.63
CA LEU A 74 -17.55 7.18 -16.95
C LEU A 74 -17.15 5.89 -17.70
N LEU A 75 -16.58 4.92 -16.99
CA LEU A 75 -16.21 3.62 -17.56
C LEU A 75 -17.44 2.79 -17.96
N ASP A 76 -18.48 2.75 -17.12
CA ASP A 76 -19.74 2.06 -17.38
C ASP A 76 -20.45 2.62 -18.63
N ASN A 77 -20.25 3.92 -18.93
CA ASN A 77 -20.74 4.56 -20.14
C ASN A 77 -19.77 4.48 -21.34
N GLY A 78 -18.71 3.67 -21.25
CA GLY A 78 -17.78 3.41 -22.35
C GLY A 78 -16.89 4.60 -22.70
N LEU A 79 -16.74 5.60 -21.83
CA LEU A 79 -15.94 6.78 -22.08
C LEU A 79 -14.44 6.54 -21.78
N PRO A 80 -13.52 6.71 -22.75
CA PRO A 80 -12.09 6.61 -22.53
C PRO A 80 -11.60 7.60 -21.48
N THR A 81 -11.38 7.10 -20.26
CA THR A 81 -11.09 7.93 -19.09
C THR A 81 -9.61 7.87 -18.72
N TYR A 82 -9.01 9.00 -18.42
CA TYR A 82 -7.60 9.16 -18.07
C TYR A 82 -7.47 9.68 -16.64
N VAL A 83 -6.86 8.91 -15.76
CA VAL A 83 -6.59 9.32 -14.38
C VAL A 83 -5.20 9.94 -14.31
N LEU A 84 -5.15 11.25 -14.04
CA LEU A 84 -3.93 12.04 -14.07
C LEU A 84 -3.29 12.19 -12.70
N ASN A 85 -1.95 12.19 -12.66
CA ASN A 85 -1.23 12.40 -11.42
C ASN A 85 -1.24 13.89 -11.04
N PRO A 86 -1.67 14.29 -9.82
CA PRO A 86 -1.71 15.68 -9.35
C PRO A 86 -0.39 16.45 -9.49
N LEU A 87 0.75 15.77 -9.34
CA LEU A 87 2.05 16.39 -9.56
C LEU A 87 2.27 16.78 -11.02
N ARG A 88 1.77 15.96 -11.94
CA ARG A 88 1.92 16.18 -13.39
C ARG A 88 1.02 17.31 -13.86
N THR A 89 -0.24 17.33 -13.41
CA THR A 89 -1.18 18.42 -13.71
C THR A 89 -0.69 19.76 -13.17
N ASN A 90 -0.15 19.77 -11.94
CA ASN A 90 0.44 20.97 -11.35
C ASN A 90 1.68 21.48 -12.11
N LEU A 91 2.56 20.59 -12.57
CA LEU A 91 3.72 20.97 -13.39
C LEU A 91 3.27 21.51 -14.76
N TYR A 92 2.30 20.84 -15.39
CA TYR A 92 1.74 21.29 -16.67
C TYR A 92 1.07 22.65 -16.54
N ARG A 93 0.27 22.90 -15.50
CA ARG A 93 -0.32 24.21 -15.21
C ARG A 93 0.75 25.30 -15.09
N LYS A 94 1.85 25.02 -14.39
CA LYS A 94 2.96 25.98 -14.25
C LYS A 94 3.69 26.25 -15.57
N SER A 95 3.65 25.33 -16.52
CA SER A 95 4.23 25.55 -17.85
C SER A 95 3.35 26.43 -18.75
N LEU A 96 2.02 26.45 -18.50
CA LEU A 96 1.09 27.24 -19.29
C LEU A 96 1.08 28.75 -18.93
N SER A 97 1.39 29.09 -17.69
CA SER A 97 1.33 30.50 -17.25
C SER A 97 2.25 30.77 -16.06
N LEU A 98 2.90 31.92 -16.09
CA LEU A 98 3.67 32.45 -14.95
C LEU A 98 2.78 33.03 -13.85
N ARG A 99 1.48 33.20 -14.10
CA ARG A 99 0.53 33.70 -13.09
C ARG A 99 0.21 32.60 -12.09
N LYS A 100 0.20 32.96 -10.81
CA LYS A 100 -0.14 32.04 -9.69
C LYS A 100 -1.66 31.90 -9.47
N THR A 101 -2.45 31.90 -10.55
CA THR A 101 -3.91 31.76 -10.44
C THR A 101 -4.26 30.28 -10.32
N LYS A 102 -4.98 29.95 -9.27
CA LYS A 102 -5.55 28.61 -9.05
C LYS A 102 -7.04 28.75 -8.76
N THR A 103 -7.88 28.21 -9.63
CA THR A 103 -9.32 28.06 -9.44
C THR A 103 -9.73 26.71 -10.04
N ASP A 104 -10.78 26.11 -9.53
CA ASP A 104 -11.30 24.80 -9.97
C ASP A 104 -11.55 24.81 -11.50
N ARG A 105 -12.08 25.91 -12.05
CA ARG A 105 -12.26 26.10 -13.50
C ARG A 105 -10.95 26.09 -14.30
N VAL A 106 -9.88 26.68 -13.75
CA VAL A 106 -8.54 26.67 -14.37
C VAL A 106 -7.95 25.27 -14.30
N ASP A 107 -8.18 24.54 -13.23
CA ASP A 107 -7.69 23.18 -13.06
C ASP A 107 -8.40 22.21 -14.02
N ALA A 108 -9.73 22.29 -14.20
CA ALA A 108 -10.48 21.53 -15.21
C ALA A 108 -10.01 21.82 -16.64
N ARG A 109 -9.82 23.10 -16.99
CA ARG A 109 -9.26 23.51 -18.30
C ARG A 109 -7.84 22.98 -18.51
N THR A 110 -7.01 23.01 -17.47
CA THR A 110 -5.64 22.48 -17.52
C THR A 110 -5.63 20.97 -17.81
N ILE A 111 -6.53 20.21 -17.18
CA ILE A 111 -6.71 18.79 -17.42
C ILE A 111 -7.12 18.55 -18.88
N ALA A 112 -8.12 19.26 -19.40
CA ALA A 112 -8.57 19.14 -20.78
C ALA A 112 -7.42 19.42 -21.76
N SER A 113 -6.66 20.50 -21.57
CA SER A 113 -5.52 20.87 -22.41
C SER A 113 -4.41 19.83 -22.37
N MET A 114 -4.14 19.25 -21.21
CA MET A 114 -3.12 18.22 -21.03
C MET A 114 -3.45 16.94 -21.80
N LEU A 115 -4.74 16.54 -21.87
CA LEU A 115 -5.19 15.37 -22.63
C LEU A 115 -4.96 15.51 -24.14
N LEU A 116 -4.97 16.73 -24.67
CA LEU A 116 -4.71 17.00 -26.08
C LEU A 116 -3.22 17.05 -26.38
N SER A 117 -2.43 17.65 -25.49
CA SER A 117 -1.00 17.90 -25.72
C SER A 117 -0.11 16.67 -25.46
N ASP A 118 -0.57 15.71 -24.66
CA ASP A 118 0.24 14.56 -24.22
C ASP A 118 -0.19 13.27 -24.92
N ALA A 119 0.50 12.94 -26.01
CA ALA A 119 0.27 11.70 -26.77
C ALA A 119 0.66 10.42 -25.99
N GLY A 120 1.42 10.55 -24.90
CA GLY A 120 1.88 9.40 -24.10
C GLY A 120 0.91 8.98 -23.00
N LEU A 121 -0.24 9.66 -22.88
CA LEU A 121 -1.28 9.26 -21.92
C LEU A 121 -2.01 8.01 -22.40
N LYS A 122 -2.18 7.05 -21.51
CA LYS A 122 -2.96 5.83 -21.76
C LYS A 122 -4.27 5.91 -20.97
N PRO A 123 -5.41 5.52 -21.57
CA PRO A 123 -6.67 5.49 -20.85
C PRO A 123 -6.61 4.45 -19.72
N TYR A 124 -7.43 4.68 -18.72
CA TYR A 124 -7.69 3.72 -17.67
C TYR A 124 -8.45 2.54 -18.28
N THR A 125 -7.94 1.31 -18.13
CA THR A 125 -8.54 0.12 -18.72
C THR A 125 -9.33 -0.67 -17.69
N ASP A 126 -10.41 -1.32 -18.13
CA ASP A 126 -11.34 -2.13 -17.32
C ASP A 126 -10.69 -3.30 -16.57
N THR A 127 -9.54 -3.79 -17.05
CA THR A 127 -8.71 -4.76 -16.31
C THR A 127 -8.24 -4.24 -14.95
N ALA A 128 -8.48 -2.96 -14.68
CA ALA A 128 -8.15 -2.31 -13.43
C ALA A 128 -9.18 -2.57 -12.30
N TYR A 129 -10.40 -3.06 -12.58
CA TYR A 129 -11.40 -3.28 -11.52
C TYR A 129 -10.96 -4.34 -10.52
N HIS A 130 -10.50 -5.49 -10.97
CA HIS A 130 -9.90 -6.50 -10.10
C HIS A 130 -8.65 -5.98 -9.37
N ASN A 131 -7.86 -5.14 -10.04
CA ASN A 131 -6.68 -4.52 -9.45
C ASN A 131 -7.03 -3.47 -8.39
N GLU A 132 -8.13 -2.72 -8.52
CA GLU A 132 -8.57 -1.76 -7.50
C GLU A 132 -9.12 -2.48 -6.26
N GLU A 133 -9.82 -3.60 -6.40
CA GLU A 133 -10.25 -4.42 -5.26
C GLU A 133 -9.04 -4.99 -4.53
N LEU A 134 -8.14 -5.66 -5.24
CA LEU A 134 -6.89 -6.18 -4.67
C LEU A 134 -6.06 -5.08 -4.02
N LYS A 135 -6.02 -3.90 -4.62
CA LYS A 135 -5.32 -2.73 -4.10
C LYS A 135 -5.96 -2.17 -2.84
N SER A 136 -7.28 -2.14 -2.78
CA SER A 136 -8.02 -1.75 -1.59
C SER A 136 -7.77 -2.72 -0.43
N LEU A 137 -7.87 -4.02 -0.69
CA LEU A 137 -7.63 -5.08 0.30
C LEU A 137 -6.17 -5.08 0.80
N THR A 138 -5.18 -5.00 -0.09
CA THR A 138 -3.77 -5.00 0.30
C THR A 138 -3.38 -3.76 1.10
N ARG A 139 -3.94 -2.59 0.78
CA ARG A 139 -3.73 -1.36 1.56
C ARG A 139 -4.44 -1.42 2.91
N TYR A 140 -5.67 -1.91 2.94
CA TYR A 140 -6.43 -2.10 4.18
C TYR A 140 -5.70 -3.05 5.12
N ARG A 141 -5.26 -4.21 4.61
CA ARG A 141 -4.40 -5.13 5.36
C ARG A 141 -3.13 -4.46 5.90
N PHE A 142 -2.46 -3.66 5.07
CA PHE A 142 -1.25 -2.94 5.48
C PHE A 142 -1.50 -2.00 6.66
N ASP A 143 -2.61 -1.27 6.64
CA ASP A 143 -2.96 -0.34 7.72
C ASP A 143 -3.36 -1.10 8.99
N LYS A 144 -4.13 -2.22 8.89
CA LYS A 144 -4.44 -3.11 10.03
C LYS A 144 -3.19 -3.71 10.68
N VAL A 145 -2.22 -4.17 9.88
CA VAL A 145 -0.93 -4.67 10.39
C VAL A 145 -0.15 -3.58 11.12
N LYS A 146 -0.21 -2.33 10.65
CA LYS A 146 0.38 -1.20 11.37
C LYS A 146 -0.31 -0.88 12.68
N GLU A 147 -1.64 -0.92 12.72
CA GLU A 147 -2.42 -0.74 13.95
C GLU A 147 -2.04 -1.83 14.96
N ARG A 148 -2.00 -3.08 14.52
CA ARG A 148 -1.55 -4.21 15.35
C ARG A 148 -0.15 -3.99 15.92
N ALA A 149 0.80 -3.49 15.13
CA ALA A 149 2.15 -3.20 15.60
C ALA A 149 2.17 -2.12 16.70
N LYS A 150 1.32 -1.09 16.59
CA LYS A 150 1.17 -0.06 17.64
C LYS A 150 0.62 -0.67 18.94
N LEU A 151 -0.39 -1.53 18.83
CA LEU A 151 -0.97 -2.21 20.02
C LEU A 151 0.03 -3.17 20.67
N LYS A 152 0.85 -3.89 19.89
CA LYS A 152 1.97 -4.69 20.42
C LYS A 152 2.95 -3.85 21.24
N SER A 153 3.33 -2.69 20.74
CA SER A 153 4.18 -1.76 21.50
C SER A 153 3.50 -1.26 22.79
N SER A 154 2.18 -1.04 22.75
CA SER A 154 1.41 -0.67 23.95
C SER A 154 1.38 -1.80 24.99
N ILE A 155 1.20 -3.05 24.57
CA ILE A 155 1.25 -4.22 25.48
C ILE A 155 2.64 -4.31 26.13
N ALA A 156 3.72 -4.22 25.37
CA ALA A 156 5.08 -4.27 25.93
C ALA A 156 5.29 -3.18 27.00
N ARG A 157 4.83 -1.94 26.73
CA ARG A 157 4.87 -0.84 27.70
C ARG A 157 4.04 -1.15 28.97
N LEU A 158 2.83 -1.71 28.81
CA LEU A 158 1.95 -2.02 29.95
C LEU A 158 2.50 -3.20 30.78
N VAL A 159 3.08 -4.21 30.12
CA VAL A 159 3.72 -5.34 30.82
C VAL A 159 4.94 -4.85 31.62
N CYS A 160 5.73 -3.93 31.05
CA CYS A 160 6.85 -3.33 31.77
C CYS A 160 6.41 -2.61 33.07
N ILE A 161 5.18 -2.10 33.13
CA ILE A 161 4.62 -1.45 34.32
C ILE A 161 4.02 -2.49 35.30
N LEU A 162 3.28 -3.49 34.79
CA LEU A 162 2.43 -4.35 35.60
C LEU A 162 3.10 -5.68 35.98
N PHE A 163 4.00 -6.21 35.13
CA PHE A 163 4.72 -7.46 35.35
C PHE A 163 6.00 -7.51 34.49
N PRO A 164 7.04 -6.70 34.77
CA PRO A 164 8.23 -6.57 33.93
C PRO A 164 9.05 -7.85 33.80
N GLU A 165 9.03 -8.73 34.79
CA GLU A 165 9.78 -9.97 34.75
C GLU A 165 9.26 -10.97 33.70
N LEU A 166 7.99 -10.87 33.31
CA LEU A 166 7.35 -11.78 32.35
C LEU A 166 8.06 -11.80 31.01
N GLU A 167 8.55 -10.64 30.53
CA GLU A 167 9.25 -10.54 29.24
C GLU A 167 10.51 -11.42 29.16
N LYS A 168 11.17 -11.65 30.30
CA LYS A 168 12.40 -12.48 30.36
C LYS A 168 12.13 -13.96 30.44
N LEU A 169 10.90 -14.35 30.78
CA LEU A 169 10.49 -15.76 30.96
C LEU A 169 9.91 -16.39 29.70
N VAL A 170 9.44 -15.56 28.78
CA VAL A 170 8.76 -16.03 27.57
C VAL A 170 9.52 -15.64 26.31
N PRO A 171 9.46 -16.43 25.24
CA PRO A 171 10.17 -16.11 24.00
C PRO A 171 9.61 -14.84 23.32
N SER A 172 8.36 -14.51 23.60
CA SER A 172 7.72 -13.28 23.12
C SER A 172 6.49 -12.95 23.97
N LEU A 173 6.24 -11.68 24.23
CA LEU A 173 4.99 -11.22 24.84
C LEU A 173 3.77 -11.38 23.91
N HIS A 174 4.01 -11.64 22.61
CA HIS A 174 2.99 -11.63 21.56
C HIS A 174 2.61 -13.04 21.09
N ILE A 175 2.47 -13.98 22.02
CA ILE A 175 2.01 -15.35 21.79
C ILE A 175 0.68 -15.59 22.50
N ALA A 176 -0.10 -16.54 22.00
CA ALA A 176 -1.46 -16.82 22.48
C ALA A 176 -1.52 -17.12 23.99
N SER A 177 -0.57 -17.86 24.52
CA SER A 177 -0.50 -18.22 25.95
C SER A 177 -0.23 -17.02 26.86
N VAL A 178 0.61 -16.07 26.42
CA VAL A 178 0.88 -14.84 27.17
C VAL A 178 -0.34 -13.91 27.11
N TYR A 179 -1.01 -13.82 25.97
CA TYR A 179 -2.25 -13.05 25.87
C TYR A 179 -3.36 -13.62 26.74
N ALA A 180 -3.52 -14.95 26.78
CA ALA A 180 -4.47 -15.60 27.66
C ALA A 180 -4.16 -15.33 29.15
N LEU A 181 -2.87 -15.43 29.52
CA LEU A 181 -2.41 -15.11 30.87
C LEU A 181 -2.74 -13.66 31.27
N LEU A 182 -2.37 -12.70 30.45
CA LEU A 182 -2.52 -11.28 30.74
C LEU A 182 -3.97 -10.79 30.64
N GLU A 183 -4.81 -11.45 29.87
CA GLU A 183 -6.24 -11.16 29.80
C GLU A 183 -6.96 -11.60 31.08
N GLU A 184 -6.60 -12.75 31.64
CA GLU A 184 -7.19 -13.27 32.88
C GLU A 184 -6.52 -12.64 34.11
N PHE A 185 -5.19 -12.48 34.09
CA PHE A 185 -4.37 -11.97 35.21
C PHE A 185 -3.46 -10.84 34.72
N PRO A 186 -3.93 -9.61 34.55
CA PRO A 186 -3.22 -8.52 33.91
C PRO A 186 -2.03 -7.94 34.70
N GLY A 187 -1.75 -8.43 35.91
CA GLY A 187 -0.63 -7.96 36.72
C GLY A 187 -0.02 -9.03 37.59
N ALA A 188 1.23 -8.82 38.01
CA ALA A 188 2.00 -9.79 38.79
C ALA A 188 1.30 -10.26 40.06
N LYS A 189 0.65 -9.36 40.82
CA LYS A 189 -0.06 -9.74 42.06
C LYS A 189 -1.19 -10.72 41.80
N GLN A 190 -1.95 -10.57 40.74
CA GLN A 190 -3.04 -11.50 40.39
C GLN A 190 -2.48 -12.88 40.04
N VAL A 191 -1.40 -12.93 39.26
CA VAL A 191 -0.69 -14.18 38.92
C VAL A 191 -0.13 -14.85 40.20
N ALA A 192 0.51 -14.11 41.09
CA ALA A 192 1.07 -14.61 42.34
C ALA A 192 0.03 -15.24 43.27
N ASN A 193 -1.16 -14.65 43.32
CA ASN A 193 -2.27 -15.10 44.17
C ASN A 193 -3.10 -16.25 43.55
N THR A 194 -2.91 -16.53 42.27
CA THR A 194 -3.65 -17.59 41.57
C THR A 194 -3.13 -18.96 41.95
N HIS A 195 -4.05 -19.91 42.12
CA HIS A 195 -3.68 -21.29 42.40
C HIS A 195 -2.90 -21.90 41.23
N LEU A 196 -1.81 -22.63 41.54
CA LEU A 196 -0.90 -23.15 40.52
C LEU A 196 -1.61 -24.06 39.50
N THR A 197 -2.60 -24.85 39.94
CA THR A 197 -3.37 -25.74 39.05
C THR A 197 -4.16 -24.93 37.98
N ARG A 198 -4.77 -23.80 38.38
CA ARG A 198 -5.50 -22.93 37.47
C ARG A 198 -4.55 -22.27 36.48
N LEU A 199 -3.40 -21.75 36.96
CA LEU A 199 -2.40 -21.13 36.13
C LEU A 199 -1.82 -22.12 35.11
N LYS A 200 -1.51 -23.36 35.57
CA LYS A 200 -1.07 -24.46 34.71
C LYS A 200 -2.12 -24.76 33.62
N ALA A 201 -3.37 -24.98 34.00
CA ALA A 201 -4.43 -25.31 33.06
C ALA A 201 -4.62 -24.25 31.99
N LEU A 202 -4.63 -22.95 32.37
CA LEU A 202 -4.71 -21.85 31.44
C LEU A 202 -3.56 -21.83 30.43
N LEU A 203 -2.32 -21.91 30.92
CA LEU A 203 -1.12 -21.88 30.09
C LEU A 203 -1.01 -23.10 29.17
N GLU A 204 -1.33 -24.29 29.69
CA GLU A 204 -1.29 -25.56 28.96
C GLU A 204 -2.30 -25.53 27.79
N THR A 205 -3.54 -25.11 28.06
CA THR A 205 -4.58 -24.98 27.03
C THR A 205 -4.18 -23.92 25.98
N ALA A 206 -3.77 -22.74 26.40
CA ALA A 206 -3.45 -21.64 25.49
C ALA A 206 -2.13 -21.82 24.72
N SER A 207 -1.27 -22.76 25.13
CA SER A 207 -0.03 -23.11 24.44
C SER A 207 -0.08 -24.43 23.69
N ASN A 208 -1.24 -25.07 23.56
CA ASN A 208 -1.39 -26.41 22.98
C ASN A 208 -0.44 -27.42 23.63
N GLY A 209 -0.31 -27.38 24.97
CA GLY A 209 0.49 -28.32 25.77
C GLY A 209 1.99 -27.99 25.87
N HIS A 210 2.47 -26.90 25.25
CA HIS A 210 3.89 -26.51 25.33
C HIS A 210 4.27 -25.99 26.72
N TYR A 211 3.40 -25.21 27.37
CA TYR A 211 3.65 -24.68 28.71
C TYR A 211 2.99 -25.56 29.76
N LYS A 212 3.82 -26.26 30.51
CA LYS A 212 3.41 -27.20 31.56
C LYS A 212 3.60 -26.59 32.95
N ARG A 213 3.59 -27.47 33.97
CA ARG A 213 3.67 -27.09 35.37
C ARG A 213 4.92 -26.26 35.70
N ASP A 214 6.05 -26.58 35.09
CA ASP A 214 7.33 -25.94 35.40
C ASP A 214 7.29 -24.45 34.99
N MET A 215 6.83 -24.16 33.77
CA MET A 215 6.64 -22.78 33.31
C MET A 215 5.61 -22.02 34.18
N ALA A 216 4.51 -22.65 34.54
CA ALA A 216 3.51 -22.03 35.42
C ALA A 216 4.10 -21.73 36.82
N LEU A 217 4.95 -22.59 37.35
CA LEU A 217 5.64 -22.38 38.62
C LEU A 217 6.64 -21.24 38.52
N GLU A 218 7.42 -21.20 37.44
CA GLU A 218 8.42 -20.17 37.18
C GLU A 218 7.75 -18.79 37.06
N ILE A 219 6.71 -18.64 36.23
CA ILE A 219 5.93 -17.40 36.08
C ILE A 219 5.33 -16.98 37.44
N ARG A 220 4.77 -17.92 38.20
CA ARG A 220 4.18 -17.61 39.52
C ARG A 220 5.23 -17.16 40.54
N ASN A 221 6.41 -17.77 40.55
CA ASN A 221 7.51 -17.37 41.44
C ASN A 221 8.07 -16.02 41.09
N ALA A 222 8.23 -15.73 39.80
CA ALA A 222 8.61 -14.38 39.35
C ALA A 222 7.55 -13.34 39.74
N ALA A 223 6.27 -13.67 39.60
CA ALA A 223 5.17 -12.82 40.00
C ALA A 223 5.13 -12.49 41.51
N LYS A 224 5.52 -13.42 42.36
CA LYS A 224 5.64 -13.21 43.84
C LYS A 224 6.75 -12.20 44.19
N ASN A 225 7.80 -12.14 43.40
CA ASN A 225 8.95 -11.29 43.64
C ASN A 225 8.98 -10.10 42.68
N SER A 226 7.89 -9.83 42.00
CA SER A 226 7.79 -8.78 40.97
C SER A 226 7.81 -7.40 41.58
N ILE A 227 8.51 -6.49 40.89
CA ILE A 227 8.48 -5.04 41.13
C ILE A 227 7.30 -4.35 40.41
N GLY A 228 6.43 -5.11 39.75
CA GLY A 228 5.30 -4.60 38.97
C GLY A 228 4.32 -3.78 39.82
N SER A 229 3.90 -2.67 39.27
CA SER A 229 2.97 -1.74 39.90
C SER A 229 1.53 -2.25 39.86
N GLN A 230 0.77 -1.97 40.92
CA GLN A 230 -0.66 -2.31 40.97
C GLN A 230 -1.50 -1.10 40.60
N ILE A 231 -1.83 -0.98 39.32
CA ILE A 231 -2.62 0.15 38.77
C ILE A 231 -3.83 -0.44 38.03
N PRO A 232 -5.04 -0.46 38.65
CA PRO A 232 -6.23 -1.07 38.03
C PRO A 232 -6.56 -0.51 36.64
N ALA A 233 -6.39 0.80 36.44
CA ALA A 233 -6.61 1.40 35.13
C ALA A 233 -5.66 0.86 34.05
N LYS A 234 -4.40 0.55 34.39
CA LYS A 234 -3.43 -0.05 33.46
C LYS A 234 -3.73 -1.53 33.18
N SER A 235 -4.24 -2.24 34.18
CA SER A 235 -4.73 -3.59 34.01
C SER A 235 -5.91 -3.64 33.03
N LEU A 236 -6.86 -2.73 33.17
CA LEU A 236 -7.98 -2.61 32.24
C LEU A 236 -7.52 -2.23 30.82
N GLU A 237 -6.59 -1.27 30.70
CA GLU A 237 -5.99 -0.85 29.42
C GLU A 237 -5.33 -2.06 28.74
N LEU A 238 -4.58 -2.88 29.47
CA LEU A 238 -3.92 -4.08 28.95
C LEU A 238 -4.93 -5.11 28.44
N GLN A 239 -5.96 -5.43 29.20
CA GLN A 239 -7.01 -6.37 28.82
C GLN A 239 -7.74 -5.91 27.54
N HIS A 240 -8.11 -4.63 27.46
CA HIS A 240 -8.73 -4.08 26.26
C HIS A 240 -7.79 -4.12 25.05
N THR A 241 -6.51 -3.78 25.24
CA THR A 241 -5.53 -3.83 24.16
C THR A 241 -5.34 -5.25 23.60
N ILE A 242 -5.35 -6.27 24.47
CA ILE A 242 -5.27 -7.68 24.05
C ILE A 242 -6.52 -8.09 23.24
N ARG A 243 -7.73 -7.69 23.67
CA ARG A 243 -8.96 -7.98 22.93
C ARG A 243 -8.94 -7.32 21.53
N LEU A 244 -8.49 -6.07 21.45
CA LEU A 244 -8.35 -5.38 20.19
C LEU A 244 -7.34 -6.05 19.25
N ILE A 245 -6.21 -6.57 19.77
CA ILE A 245 -5.25 -7.31 18.93
C ILE A 245 -5.88 -8.60 18.39
N ARG A 246 -6.62 -9.34 19.19
CA ARG A 246 -7.30 -10.57 18.72
C ARG A 246 -8.31 -10.27 17.62
N GLU A 247 -9.05 -9.18 17.77
CA GLU A 247 -9.98 -8.73 16.73
C GLU A 247 -9.26 -8.33 15.45
N LEU A 248 -8.15 -7.56 15.57
CA LEU A 248 -7.33 -7.23 14.42
C LEU A 248 -6.69 -8.45 13.74
N ASP A 249 -6.27 -9.46 14.49
CA ASP A 249 -5.74 -10.70 13.92
C ASP A 249 -6.83 -11.40 13.09
N ARG A 250 -8.08 -11.50 13.58
CA ARG A 250 -9.22 -12.06 12.85
C ARG A 250 -9.54 -11.28 11.58
N GLU A 251 -9.63 -9.94 11.67
CA GLU A 251 -9.86 -9.08 10.50
C GLU A 251 -8.74 -9.22 9.45
N ILE A 252 -7.49 -9.35 9.89
CA ILE A 252 -6.35 -9.55 8.98
C ILE A 252 -6.46 -10.90 8.26
N ASP A 253 -6.84 -11.96 8.97
CA ASP A 253 -7.02 -13.29 8.39
C ASP A 253 -8.15 -13.28 7.35
N GLU A 254 -9.29 -12.66 7.65
CA GLU A 254 -10.41 -12.49 6.70
C GLU A 254 -9.99 -11.72 5.43
N ILE A 255 -9.22 -10.64 5.59
CA ILE A 255 -8.68 -9.88 4.45
C ILE A 255 -7.70 -10.72 3.64
N GLU A 256 -6.86 -11.53 4.30
CA GLU A 256 -5.89 -12.40 3.62
C GLU A 256 -6.57 -13.50 2.82
N GLU A 257 -7.69 -14.05 3.30
CA GLU A 257 -8.51 -15.02 2.54
C GLU A 257 -9.05 -14.40 1.25
N GLN A 258 -9.58 -13.18 1.31
CA GLN A 258 -10.04 -12.45 0.12
C GLN A 258 -8.91 -12.18 -0.86
N ILE A 259 -7.76 -11.72 -0.36
CA ILE A 259 -6.56 -11.50 -1.18
C ILE A 259 -6.12 -12.81 -1.85
N GLN A 260 -6.12 -13.93 -1.12
CA GLN A 260 -5.70 -15.22 -1.66
C GLN A 260 -6.63 -15.68 -2.78
N SER A 261 -7.96 -15.54 -2.62
CA SER A 261 -8.93 -15.88 -3.67
C SER A 261 -8.65 -15.13 -4.98
N ILE A 262 -8.42 -13.82 -4.90
CA ILE A 262 -8.10 -13.02 -6.09
C ILE A 262 -6.75 -13.43 -6.69
N MET A 263 -5.75 -13.72 -5.86
CA MET A 263 -4.42 -14.15 -6.34
C MET A 263 -4.45 -15.51 -7.03
N ASP A 264 -5.31 -16.41 -6.57
CA ASP A 264 -5.50 -17.73 -7.19
C ASP A 264 -6.14 -17.61 -8.58
N GLU A 265 -7.04 -16.63 -8.79
CA GLU A 265 -7.61 -16.33 -10.11
C GLU A 265 -6.60 -15.68 -11.06
N LEU A 266 -5.72 -14.81 -10.54
CA LEU A 266 -4.74 -14.08 -11.35
C LEU A 266 -3.64 -14.96 -11.92
N HIS A 267 -3.32 -16.08 -11.32
CA HIS A 267 -2.28 -17.03 -11.75
C HIS A 267 -0.96 -16.33 -12.14
N SER A 268 -0.53 -15.36 -11.33
CA SER A 268 0.66 -14.57 -11.63
C SER A 268 1.95 -15.38 -11.44
N PRO A 269 2.86 -15.34 -12.42
CA PRO A 269 4.11 -16.09 -12.34
C PRO A 269 5.06 -15.61 -11.24
N ILE A 270 4.93 -14.35 -10.75
CA ILE A 270 5.85 -13.83 -9.74
C ILE A 270 5.76 -14.55 -8.39
N THR A 271 4.66 -15.27 -8.13
CA THR A 271 4.50 -16.08 -6.91
C THR A 271 5.46 -17.28 -6.88
N THR A 272 6.07 -17.62 -8.01
CA THR A 272 7.08 -18.71 -8.09
C THR A 272 8.48 -18.25 -7.70
N ILE A 273 8.72 -16.95 -7.48
CA ILE A 273 10.02 -16.44 -7.04
C ILE A 273 10.29 -16.89 -5.60
N PRO A 274 11.42 -17.59 -5.33
CA PRO A 274 11.77 -18.02 -3.98
C PRO A 274 11.84 -16.84 -3.01
N GLY A 275 11.10 -16.93 -1.90
CA GLY A 275 11.02 -15.88 -0.90
C GLY A 275 10.00 -14.77 -1.17
N LEU A 276 9.37 -14.73 -2.33
CA LEU A 276 8.27 -13.81 -2.60
C LEU A 276 6.93 -14.44 -2.20
N GLY A 277 6.55 -14.26 -0.95
CA GLY A 277 5.26 -14.74 -0.44
C GLY A 277 4.06 -14.00 -1.07
N PHE A 278 2.88 -14.66 -1.05
CA PHE A 278 1.66 -14.17 -1.71
C PHE A 278 1.27 -12.75 -1.28
N ARG A 279 1.45 -12.38 0.00
CA ARG A 279 1.11 -11.04 0.53
C ARG A 279 1.89 -9.92 -0.15
N MET A 280 3.19 -10.11 -0.38
CA MET A 280 4.01 -9.11 -1.07
C MET A 280 3.77 -9.14 -2.57
N ALA A 281 3.58 -10.33 -3.17
CA ALA A 281 3.20 -10.49 -4.56
C ALA A 281 1.88 -9.77 -4.85
N ALA A 282 0.85 -10.00 -4.04
CA ALA A 282 -0.45 -9.34 -4.16
C ALA A 282 -0.33 -7.80 -4.12
N MET A 283 0.43 -7.27 -3.15
CA MET A 283 0.62 -5.82 -3.04
C MET A 283 1.39 -5.25 -4.24
N ILE A 284 2.37 -5.97 -4.78
CA ILE A 284 3.10 -5.55 -5.98
C ILE A 284 2.16 -5.51 -7.18
N LEU A 285 1.40 -6.59 -7.43
CA LEU A 285 0.45 -6.69 -8.54
C LEU A 285 -0.63 -5.61 -8.44
N ALA A 286 -1.21 -5.43 -7.25
CA ALA A 286 -2.23 -4.44 -6.98
C ALA A 286 -1.76 -3.00 -7.24
N GLU A 287 -0.56 -2.66 -6.81
CA GLU A 287 -0.01 -1.31 -6.96
C GLU A 287 0.50 -1.04 -8.38
N VAL A 288 0.97 -2.05 -9.08
CA VAL A 288 1.41 -1.93 -10.48
C VAL A 288 0.21 -1.92 -11.42
N GLY A 289 -0.77 -2.77 -11.17
CA GLY A 289 -1.90 -2.99 -12.07
C GLY A 289 -1.44 -3.62 -13.39
N ASP A 290 -1.68 -2.94 -14.51
CA ASP A 290 -1.27 -3.40 -15.82
C ASP A 290 0.22 -3.11 -16.10
N PHE A 291 1.03 -4.17 -16.23
CA PHE A 291 2.45 -4.07 -16.58
C PHE A 291 2.70 -3.59 -18.02
N THR A 292 1.71 -3.71 -18.91
CA THR A 292 1.86 -3.28 -20.32
C THR A 292 1.92 -1.76 -20.47
N ARG A 293 1.42 -1.04 -19.47
CA ARG A 293 1.49 0.44 -19.42
C ARG A 293 2.91 0.99 -19.27
N PHE A 294 3.86 0.14 -18.85
CA PHE A 294 5.26 0.54 -18.71
C PHE A 294 6.08 0.02 -19.87
N ASP A 295 6.79 0.91 -20.56
CA ASP A 295 7.65 0.53 -21.69
C ASP A 295 8.96 -0.12 -21.23
N SER A 296 9.36 0.08 -19.97
CA SER A 296 10.59 -0.48 -19.42
C SER A 296 10.50 -0.71 -17.91
N PRO A 297 11.31 -1.62 -17.35
CA PRO A 297 11.38 -1.83 -15.91
C PRO A 297 11.92 -0.60 -15.15
N ASP A 298 12.70 0.26 -15.82
CA ASP A 298 13.18 1.51 -15.18
C ASP A 298 12.03 2.53 -15.01
N LYS A 299 11.03 2.55 -15.90
CA LYS A 299 9.80 3.32 -15.69
C LYS A 299 8.96 2.78 -14.53
N LEU A 300 8.88 1.46 -14.38
CA LEU A 300 8.23 0.84 -13.21
C LEU A 300 8.99 1.18 -11.91
N LEU A 301 10.31 1.15 -11.95
CA LEU A 301 11.15 1.53 -10.80
C LEU A 301 10.94 3.01 -10.40
N ALA A 302 10.83 3.90 -11.38
CA ALA A 302 10.49 5.31 -11.16
C ALA A 302 9.08 5.47 -10.57
N TYR A 303 8.10 4.71 -11.07
CA TYR A 303 6.74 4.67 -10.55
C TYR A 303 6.69 4.22 -9.07
N ALA A 304 7.56 3.27 -8.68
CA ALA A 304 7.74 2.87 -7.28
C ALA A 304 8.46 3.95 -6.44
N GLY A 305 9.00 5.00 -7.07
CA GLY A 305 9.80 6.03 -6.40
C GLY A 305 11.13 5.51 -5.89
N MET A 306 11.69 4.50 -6.57
CA MET A 306 12.96 3.84 -6.20
C MET A 306 14.12 4.25 -7.11
N SER A 307 13.91 5.18 -8.03
CA SER A 307 14.97 5.76 -8.85
C SER A 307 15.82 6.73 -8.04
N PRO A 308 17.15 6.75 -8.24
CA PRO A 308 17.99 7.77 -7.64
C PRO A 308 17.76 9.12 -8.34
N SER A 309 17.81 10.21 -7.57
CA SER A 309 17.88 11.55 -8.15
C SER A 309 19.17 11.72 -8.92
N THR A 310 19.07 12.21 -10.14
CA THR A 310 20.24 12.53 -10.97
C THR A 310 20.19 14.03 -11.29
N TYR A 311 21.22 14.73 -10.89
CA TYR A 311 21.41 16.13 -11.27
C TYR A 311 22.79 16.26 -11.90
N GLN A 312 22.82 16.61 -13.18
CA GLN A 312 24.04 16.88 -13.92
C GLN A 312 23.84 18.17 -14.69
N SER A 313 24.66 19.18 -14.43
CA SER A 313 24.67 20.43 -15.17
C SER A 313 26.13 20.85 -15.39
N GLY A 314 26.61 20.77 -16.63
CA GLY A 314 27.99 21.05 -16.97
C GLY A 314 28.96 20.15 -16.19
N GLN A 315 29.89 20.77 -15.45
CA GLN A 315 30.85 20.03 -14.60
C GLN A 315 30.27 19.59 -13.24
N LEU A 316 29.07 20.06 -12.86
CA LEU A 316 28.45 19.73 -11.59
C LEU A 316 27.80 18.34 -11.67
N LYS A 317 28.33 17.36 -10.95
CA LYS A 317 27.69 16.06 -10.71
C LYS A 317 27.11 16.02 -9.32
N ASN A 318 25.89 15.54 -9.18
CA ASN A 318 25.28 15.33 -7.86
C ASN A 318 26.11 14.30 -7.07
N CYS A 319 26.85 14.78 -6.08
CA CYS A 319 27.72 13.96 -5.25
C CYS A 319 26.94 13.06 -4.26
N TYR A 320 25.67 13.39 -3.99
CA TYR A 320 24.83 12.69 -3.01
C TYR A 320 23.46 12.33 -3.58
N PRO A 321 23.39 11.36 -4.51
CA PRO A 321 22.11 10.92 -5.05
C PRO A 321 21.27 10.29 -3.93
N HIS A 322 20.03 10.71 -3.80
CA HIS A 322 19.05 10.12 -2.89
C HIS A 322 17.89 9.50 -3.68
N MET A 323 17.21 8.55 -3.06
CA MET A 323 16.02 7.95 -3.64
C MET A 323 14.89 9.00 -3.67
N GLU A 324 14.30 9.25 -4.84
CA GLU A 324 13.32 10.32 -5.02
C GLU A 324 12.04 10.13 -4.20
N LYS A 325 11.64 8.89 -3.93
CA LYS A 325 10.45 8.51 -3.16
C LYS A 325 9.13 9.10 -3.70
N ARG A 326 9.13 9.61 -4.93
CA ARG A 326 7.94 10.05 -5.66
C ARG A 326 7.27 8.81 -6.23
N GLY A 327 6.04 8.53 -5.82
CA GLY A 327 5.31 7.35 -6.28
C GLY A 327 4.71 6.54 -5.13
N SER A 328 4.17 5.34 -5.42
CA SER A 328 3.47 4.55 -4.41
C SER A 328 4.38 4.13 -3.26
N ARG A 329 4.04 4.56 -2.04
CA ARG A 329 4.72 4.11 -0.82
C ARG A 329 4.48 2.61 -0.55
N TYR A 330 3.33 2.10 -0.97
CA TYR A 330 2.95 0.70 -0.78
C TYR A 330 3.75 -0.22 -1.71
N LEU A 331 3.88 0.16 -3.00
CA LEU A 331 4.72 -0.57 -3.94
C LEU A 331 6.19 -0.59 -3.48
N ARG A 332 6.71 0.56 -3.07
CA ARG A 332 8.08 0.66 -2.55
C ARG A 332 8.29 -0.21 -1.30
N TYR A 333 7.32 -0.20 -0.38
CA TYR A 333 7.35 -1.06 0.80
C TYR A 333 7.35 -2.55 0.42
N ALA A 334 6.45 -2.96 -0.49
CA ALA A 334 6.34 -4.34 -0.92
C ALA A 334 7.62 -4.82 -1.61
N LEU A 335 8.13 -4.07 -2.59
CA LEU A 335 9.37 -4.40 -3.29
C LEU A 335 10.58 -4.49 -2.36
N TYR A 336 10.70 -3.54 -1.42
CA TYR A 336 11.83 -3.52 -0.51
C TYR A 336 11.81 -4.69 0.48
N ASN A 337 10.63 -5.03 1.02
CA ASN A 337 10.50 -6.18 1.93
C ASN A 337 10.58 -7.51 1.18
N ALA A 338 9.95 -7.65 0.00
CA ALA A 338 10.10 -8.81 -0.85
C ALA A 338 11.58 -9.11 -1.14
N THR A 339 12.35 -8.08 -1.48
CA THR A 339 13.79 -8.22 -1.77
C THR A 339 14.57 -8.83 -0.60
N LYS A 340 14.23 -8.51 0.64
CA LYS A 340 14.91 -9.10 1.82
C LYS A 340 14.75 -10.61 1.85
N TYR A 341 13.52 -11.09 1.62
CA TYR A 341 13.22 -12.52 1.63
C TYR A 341 13.78 -13.21 0.38
N VAL A 342 13.67 -12.58 -0.78
CA VAL A 342 14.28 -13.12 -2.02
C VAL A 342 15.80 -13.23 -1.87
N CYS A 343 16.49 -12.25 -1.30
CA CYS A 343 17.93 -12.35 -1.00
C CYS A 343 18.27 -13.42 0.06
N HIS A 344 17.30 -13.88 0.83
CA HIS A 344 17.51 -14.96 1.81
C HIS A 344 17.30 -16.34 1.18
N TRP A 345 16.32 -16.47 0.28
CA TRP A 345 15.90 -17.75 -0.26
C TRP A 345 16.43 -18.09 -1.66
N ASP A 346 16.87 -17.07 -2.41
CA ASP A 346 17.42 -17.25 -3.76
C ASP A 346 18.93 -17.01 -3.78
N PRO A 347 19.76 -18.02 -4.14
CA PRO A 347 21.22 -17.90 -4.14
C PRO A 347 21.74 -16.78 -5.03
N ALA A 348 21.15 -16.59 -6.24
CA ALA A 348 21.60 -15.57 -7.18
C ALA A 348 21.36 -14.14 -6.69
N PHE A 349 20.35 -13.95 -5.84
CA PHE A 349 20.09 -12.68 -5.16
C PHE A 349 20.93 -12.53 -3.91
N ALA A 350 21.18 -13.61 -3.15
CA ALA A 350 22.10 -13.63 -2.02
C ALA A 350 23.52 -13.21 -2.43
N ASP A 351 24.05 -13.83 -3.48
CA ASP A 351 25.37 -13.52 -4.04
C ASP A 351 25.46 -12.07 -4.55
N TYR A 352 24.40 -11.61 -5.23
CA TYR A 352 24.34 -10.22 -5.69
C TYR A 352 24.37 -9.23 -4.55
N LEU A 353 23.62 -9.50 -3.46
CA LEU A 353 23.62 -8.67 -2.25
C LEU A 353 25.00 -8.68 -1.58
N ALA A 354 25.64 -9.86 -1.44
CA ALA A 354 26.98 -10.03 -0.89
C ALA A 354 28.03 -9.25 -1.70
N LYS A 355 27.99 -9.36 -3.03
CA LYS A 355 28.85 -8.57 -3.94
C LYS A 355 28.70 -7.07 -3.69
N LYS A 356 27.45 -6.56 -3.58
CA LYS A 356 27.22 -5.13 -3.34
C LYS A 356 27.66 -4.67 -1.95
N ARG A 357 27.65 -5.57 -0.97
CA ARG A 357 28.22 -5.32 0.37
C ARG A 357 29.75 -5.29 0.34
N ALA A 358 30.37 -6.20 -0.42
CA ALA A 358 31.83 -6.23 -0.61
C ALA A 358 32.36 -4.98 -1.35
N GLU A 359 31.53 -4.33 -2.18
CA GLU A 359 31.84 -3.03 -2.78
C GLU A 359 31.80 -1.86 -1.75
N GLY A 360 31.70 -2.13 -0.44
CA GLY A 360 31.66 -1.13 0.62
C GLY A 360 30.30 -0.42 0.81
N LYS A 361 29.23 -0.86 0.13
CA LYS A 361 27.92 -0.23 0.25
C LYS A 361 27.24 -0.59 1.58
N HIS A 362 26.59 0.41 2.20
CA HIS A 362 25.72 0.15 3.35
C HIS A 362 24.62 -0.82 2.99
N TYR A 363 24.17 -1.67 3.93
CA TYR A 363 23.18 -2.73 3.70
C TYR A 363 21.93 -2.23 2.95
N ASN A 364 21.32 -1.13 3.39
CA ASN A 364 20.11 -0.60 2.76
C ASN A 364 20.37 -0.13 1.31
N VAL A 365 21.56 0.34 1.00
CA VAL A 365 21.96 0.72 -0.38
C VAL A 365 22.16 -0.53 -1.22
N ALA A 366 22.86 -1.54 -0.70
CA ALA A 366 23.02 -2.83 -1.39
C ALA A 366 21.67 -3.51 -1.66
N LEU A 367 20.77 -3.48 -0.67
CA LEU A 367 19.41 -4.00 -0.82
C LEU A 367 18.59 -3.23 -1.88
N SER A 368 18.77 -1.91 -2.00
CA SER A 368 18.13 -1.11 -3.06
C SER A 368 18.62 -1.52 -4.46
N HIS A 369 19.89 -1.92 -4.61
CA HIS A 369 20.39 -2.50 -5.87
C HIS A 369 19.75 -3.87 -6.16
N ALA A 370 19.60 -4.72 -5.15
CA ALA A 370 18.92 -6.00 -5.30
C ALA A 370 17.43 -5.81 -5.64
N ALA A 371 16.76 -4.82 -5.03
CA ALA A 371 15.38 -4.48 -5.37
C ALA A 371 15.23 -4.03 -6.82
N LYS A 372 16.20 -3.30 -7.35
CA LYS A 372 16.23 -2.94 -8.78
C LYS A 372 16.34 -4.18 -9.69
N LYS A 373 17.15 -5.17 -9.30
CA LYS A 373 17.24 -6.47 -10.00
C LYS A 373 15.90 -7.21 -9.92
N LEU A 374 15.26 -7.24 -8.75
CA LEU A 374 13.96 -7.88 -8.56
C LEU A 374 12.85 -7.23 -9.40
N VAL A 375 12.79 -5.90 -9.50
CA VAL A 375 11.83 -5.20 -10.36
C VAL A 375 11.98 -5.60 -11.83
N ARG A 376 13.23 -5.74 -12.31
CA ARG A 376 13.49 -6.18 -13.68
C ARG A 376 13.03 -7.62 -13.93
N LEU A 377 13.27 -8.50 -12.96
CA LEU A 377 12.80 -9.89 -12.99
C LEU A 377 11.27 -9.96 -13.03
N ILE A 378 10.59 -9.31 -12.07
CA ILE A 378 9.13 -9.25 -12.01
C ILE A 378 8.54 -8.73 -13.32
N PHE A 379 9.11 -7.65 -13.87
CA PHE A 379 8.65 -7.05 -15.11
C PHE A 379 8.78 -8.02 -16.31
N ALA A 380 9.90 -8.74 -16.40
CA ALA A 380 10.12 -9.73 -17.45
C ALA A 380 9.14 -10.92 -17.33
N MET A 381 8.96 -11.44 -16.12
CA MET A 381 8.07 -12.57 -15.84
C MET A 381 6.61 -12.23 -16.15
N GLU A 382 6.13 -11.05 -15.73
CA GLU A 382 4.74 -10.62 -16.01
C GLU A 382 4.50 -10.38 -17.51
N LYS A 383 5.48 -9.89 -18.25
CA LYS A 383 5.36 -9.75 -19.70
C LYS A 383 5.43 -11.07 -20.47
N SER A 384 6.29 -11.99 -20.05
CA SER A 384 6.46 -13.28 -20.71
C SER A 384 5.48 -14.36 -20.23
N ARG A 385 4.82 -14.14 -19.06
CA ARG A 385 3.99 -15.13 -18.37
C ARG A 385 4.72 -16.42 -18.03
N GLN A 386 6.05 -16.39 -17.94
CA GLN A 386 6.87 -17.55 -17.61
C GLN A 386 7.14 -17.59 -16.09
N PRO A 387 7.11 -18.79 -15.48
CA PRO A 387 7.49 -18.96 -14.08
C PRO A 387 8.97 -18.65 -13.87
N TYR A 388 9.35 -18.44 -12.61
CA TYR A 388 10.74 -18.23 -12.25
C TYR A 388 11.57 -19.46 -12.59
N CYS A 389 12.65 -19.26 -13.33
CA CYS A 389 13.67 -20.25 -13.58
C CYS A 389 14.96 -19.78 -12.89
N SER A 390 15.43 -20.56 -11.90
CA SER A 390 16.75 -20.30 -11.31
C SER A 390 17.80 -20.48 -12.39
N ALA A 391 18.61 -19.47 -12.64
CA ALA A 391 19.82 -19.67 -13.41
C ALA A 391 20.71 -20.67 -12.66
N ALA A 392 20.90 -21.84 -13.23
CA ALA A 392 21.77 -22.87 -12.71
C ALA A 392 23.21 -22.36 -12.59
#